data_13ec4b5f91f4bf840ef6dcc1a13a668e
#
_entry.id   13ec4b5f91f4bf840ef6dcc1a13a668e
#
_cell.length_a   1.000
_cell.length_b   1.000
_cell.length_c   1.000
_cell.angle_alpha   90.00
_cell.angle_beta   90.00
_cell.angle_gamma   90.00
#
_symmetry.space_group_name_H-M   'P 1'
#
loop_
_entity.id
_entity.type
_entity.pdbx_description
1 polymer ?
#
loop_
_entity_poly.entity_id
_entity_poly.type
_entity_poly.pdbx_seq_one_letter_code
_entity_poly.pdbx_strand_id
1 'polypeptide(L)'
;RYLRKGPQGEPAETVTEMFRRIAHHIAAAELEWERDPHQTEDAFYRLLTKMRFVPNSPTFTGSGTPLGQLAACFVLPIEDDMGREAGGIFQTLRDAALIQQTGGGNGFSFSRLRPKEALVASRTNSGRADGDQRCD
;
A
#
# COMPACT_ATOMS: atom_id res chain seq x y z
N ARG A 1 -6.81 13.98 -16.42
CA ARG A 1 -6.75 12.63 -15.82
C ARG A 1 -6.75 12.69 -14.31
N TYR A 2 -5.93 13.57 -13.68
CA TYR A 2 -5.71 13.60 -12.22
C TYR A 2 -6.63 14.54 -11.44
N LEU A 3 -7.33 15.44 -12.13
CA LEU A 3 -8.30 16.33 -11.51
C LEU A 3 -9.47 15.53 -10.95
N ARG A 4 -9.99 15.96 -9.81
CA ARG A 4 -11.26 15.46 -9.28
C ARG A 4 -12.37 15.70 -10.29
N LYS A 5 -13.28 14.76 -10.33
CA LYS A 5 -14.42 14.78 -11.26
C LYS A 5 -15.71 14.98 -10.50
N GLY A 6 -16.58 15.77 -11.08
CA GLY A 6 -17.96 15.91 -10.64
C GLY A 6 -18.83 14.72 -11.07
N PRO A 7 -20.12 14.74 -10.71
CA PRO A 7 -21.05 13.64 -10.95
C PRO A 7 -21.21 13.24 -12.43
N GLN A 8 -20.95 14.16 -13.36
CA GLN A 8 -21.06 13.94 -14.80
C GLN A 8 -19.70 13.67 -15.48
N GLY A 9 -18.63 13.54 -14.69
CA GLY A 9 -17.29 13.30 -15.18
C GLY A 9 -16.49 14.53 -15.59
N GLU A 10 -17.06 15.72 -15.42
CA GLU A 10 -16.44 17.03 -15.64
C GLU A 10 -15.36 17.31 -14.57
N PRO A 11 -14.32 18.08 -14.87
CA PRO A 11 -13.36 18.52 -13.87
C PRO A 11 -14.05 19.34 -12.76
N ALA A 12 -13.90 18.92 -11.52
CA ALA A 12 -14.44 19.58 -10.33
C ALA A 12 -13.39 20.41 -9.56
N GLU A 13 -12.16 20.45 -10.06
CA GLU A 13 -11.08 21.28 -9.53
C GLU A 13 -10.17 21.75 -10.66
N THR A 14 -9.47 22.86 -10.44
CA THR A 14 -8.40 23.36 -11.31
C THR A 14 -7.09 22.68 -10.98
N VAL A 15 -6.08 22.83 -11.85
CA VAL A 15 -4.70 22.32 -11.59
C VAL A 15 -4.11 22.95 -10.32
N THR A 16 -4.37 24.22 -10.10
CA THR A 16 -3.91 24.95 -8.90
C THR A 16 -4.53 24.38 -7.62
N GLU A 17 -5.82 24.11 -7.65
CA GLU A 17 -6.53 23.49 -6.52
C GLU A 17 -6.06 22.06 -6.28
N MET A 18 -5.81 21.28 -7.33
CA MET A 18 -5.23 19.97 -7.22
C MET A 18 -3.86 20.00 -6.51
N PHE A 19 -2.97 20.93 -6.90
CA PHE A 19 -1.68 21.07 -6.23
C PHE A 19 -1.81 21.50 -4.77
N ARG A 20 -2.77 22.39 -4.48
CA ARG A 20 -3.03 22.80 -3.09
C ARG A 20 -3.58 21.64 -2.26
N ARG A 21 -4.49 20.85 -2.80
CA ARG A 21 -5.04 19.66 -2.15
C ARG A 21 -3.95 18.62 -1.81
N ILE A 22 -3.04 18.39 -2.75
CA ILE A 22 -1.92 17.45 -2.54
C ILE A 22 -1.00 17.97 -1.44
N ALA A 23 -0.57 19.23 -1.55
CA ALA A 23 0.33 19.85 -0.58
C ALA A 23 -0.27 19.84 0.83
N HIS A 24 -1.54 20.20 0.96
CA HIS A 24 -2.28 20.17 2.22
C HIS A 24 -2.35 18.77 2.83
N HIS A 25 -2.74 17.77 2.02
CA HIS A 25 -2.89 16.40 2.50
C HIS A 25 -1.57 15.80 2.99
N ILE A 26 -0.48 16.04 2.27
CA ILE A 26 0.84 15.53 2.66
C ILE A 26 1.39 16.28 3.88
N ALA A 27 1.20 17.61 3.93
CA ALA A 27 1.67 18.42 5.06
C ALA A 27 0.93 18.09 6.37
N ALA A 28 -0.29 17.56 6.30
CA ALA A 28 -1.03 17.12 7.48
C ALA A 28 -0.27 16.10 8.34
N ALA A 29 0.69 15.37 7.77
CA ALA A 29 1.57 14.46 8.51
C ALA A 29 2.41 15.19 9.59
N GLU A 30 2.68 16.48 9.44
CA GLU A 30 3.42 17.27 10.45
C GLU A 30 2.71 17.32 11.81
N LEU A 31 1.38 17.13 11.82
CA LEU A 31 0.58 17.08 13.05
C LEU A 31 0.96 15.89 13.95
N GLU A 32 1.45 14.80 13.39
CA GLU A 32 1.95 13.63 14.14
C GLU A 32 3.16 13.98 15.04
N TRP A 33 3.88 15.04 14.70
CA TRP A 33 5.03 15.56 15.45
C TRP A 33 4.75 16.90 16.11
N GLU A 34 3.49 17.26 16.33
CA GLU A 34 3.06 18.52 16.95
C GLU A 34 3.64 19.77 16.25
N ARG A 35 3.84 19.71 14.92
CA ARG A 35 4.35 20.81 14.11
C ARG A 35 3.24 21.49 13.34
N ASP A 36 3.43 22.78 13.04
CA ASP A 36 2.53 23.53 12.17
C ASP A 36 2.66 23.07 10.71
N PRO A 37 1.62 22.52 10.09
CA PRO A 37 1.65 22.05 8.71
C PRO A 37 1.72 23.16 7.67
N HIS A 38 1.39 24.40 8.00
CA HIS A 38 1.24 25.48 7.01
C HIS A 38 2.54 25.79 6.25
N GLN A 39 3.69 25.81 6.93
CA GLN A 39 4.97 26.07 6.28
C GLN A 39 5.34 24.93 5.31
N THR A 40 5.10 23.70 5.71
CA THR A 40 5.33 22.50 4.90
C THR A 40 4.38 22.45 3.70
N GLU A 41 3.11 22.78 3.91
CA GLU A 41 2.12 22.91 2.84
C GLU A 41 2.56 23.94 1.77
N ASP A 42 2.97 25.12 2.18
CA ASP A 42 3.43 26.16 1.27
C ASP A 42 4.73 25.76 0.53
N ALA A 43 5.62 25.05 1.19
CA ALA A 43 6.83 24.51 0.56
C ALA A 43 6.50 23.49 -0.53
N PHE A 44 5.65 22.52 -0.23
CA PHE A 44 5.20 21.51 -1.19
C PHE A 44 4.41 22.11 -2.34
N TYR A 45 3.51 23.05 -2.06
CA TYR A 45 2.78 23.75 -3.09
C TYR A 45 3.70 24.49 -4.07
N ARG A 46 4.74 25.16 -3.56
CA ARG A 46 5.76 25.82 -4.42
C ARG A 46 6.56 24.84 -5.25
N LEU A 47 6.90 23.66 -4.73
CA LEU A 47 7.59 22.61 -5.49
C LEU A 47 6.75 22.12 -6.66
N LEU A 48 5.46 21.86 -6.42
CA LEU A 48 4.53 21.38 -7.44
C LEU A 48 4.26 22.44 -8.51
N THR A 49 3.95 23.67 -8.12
CA THR A 49 3.60 24.76 -9.06
C THR A 49 4.79 25.20 -9.91
N LYS A 50 6.01 25.13 -9.38
CA LYS A 50 7.24 25.42 -10.13
C LYS A 50 7.77 24.22 -10.92
N MET A 51 7.03 23.11 -10.93
CA MET A 51 7.42 21.87 -11.62
C MET A 51 8.81 21.35 -11.20
N ARG A 52 9.24 21.64 -9.97
CA ARG A 52 10.50 21.12 -9.41
C ARG A 52 10.40 19.73 -8.85
N PHE A 53 9.18 19.29 -8.56
CA PHE A 53 8.86 17.95 -8.08
C PHE A 53 7.49 17.54 -8.61
N VAL A 54 7.40 16.29 -9.07
CA VAL A 54 6.16 15.66 -9.51
C VAL A 54 6.06 14.31 -8.80
N PRO A 55 5.07 14.14 -7.91
CA PRO A 55 4.87 12.86 -7.22
C PRO A 55 4.34 11.78 -8.18
N ASN A 56 4.30 10.53 -7.71
CA ASN A 56 3.68 9.43 -8.45
C ASN A 56 2.16 9.64 -8.64
N SER A 57 1.60 8.94 -9.62
CA SER A 57 0.18 9.07 -9.97
C SER A 57 -0.81 8.84 -8.81
N PRO A 58 -0.64 7.85 -7.93
CA PRO A 58 -1.51 7.67 -6.76
C PRO A 58 -1.55 8.87 -5.83
N THR A 59 -0.46 9.61 -5.68
CA THR A 59 -0.47 10.85 -4.87
C THR A 59 -1.40 11.90 -5.47
N PHE A 60 -1.44 12.04 -6.79
CA PHE A 60 -2.37 12.94 -7.46
C PHE A 60 -3.83 12.52 -7.27
N THR A 61 -4.12 11.23 -7.37
CA THR A 61 -5.49 10.73 -7.32
C THR A 61 -5.98 10.45 -5.90
N GLY A 62 -5.10 9.99 -5.01
CA GLY A 62 -5.43 9.54 -3.66
C GLY A 62 -5.41 10.63 -2.60
N SER A 63 -4.62 11.72 -2.78
CA SER A 63 -4.55 12.79 -1.77
C SER A 63 -5.91 13.40 -1.50
N GLY A 64 -6.28 13.47 -0.21
CA GLY A 64 -7.55 14.06 0.23
C GLY A 64 -8.79 13.26 -0.19
N THR A 65 -8.65 11.96 -0.50
CA THR A 65 -9.77 11.05 -0.70
C THR A 65 -9.96 10.16 0.53
N PRO A 66 -11.16 9.57 0.74
CA PRO A 66 -11.38 8.65 1.86
C PRO A 66 -10.46 7.42 1.87
N LEU A 67 -10.04 6.94 0.69
CA LEU A 67 -9.09 5.82 0.57
C LEU A 67 -7.68 6.23 1.00
N GLY A 68 -7.25 7.45 0.65
CA GLY A 68 -5.95 8.00 1.06
C GLY A 68 -4.72 7.24 0.55
N GLN A 69 -4.86 6.36 -0.45
CA GLN A 69 -3.73 5.58 -0.97
C GLN A 69 -2.80 6.46 -1.80
N LEU A 70 -1.56 6.60 -1.36
CA LEU A 70 -0.54 7.44 -2.00
C LEU A 70 0.58 6.64 -2.67
N ALA A 71 0.63 5.33 -2.45
CA ALA A 71 1.63 4.43 -3.03
C ALA A 71 1.06 3.63 -4.19
N ALA A 72 1.92 3.33 -5.18
CA ALA A 72 1.59 2.51 -6.33
C ALA A 72 2.00 1.05 -6.16
N CYS A 73 3.01 0.77 -5.33
CA CYS A 73 3.65 -0.55 -5.23
C CYS A 73 3.83 -0.94 -3.77
N PHE A 74 3.52 -2.21 -3.48
CA PHE A 74 3.58 -2.78 -2.15
C PHE A 74 4.34 -4.09 -2.20
N VAL A 75 5.20 -4.32 -1.21
CA VAL A 75 5.87 -5.60 -1.03
C VAL A 75 5.19 -6.34 0.11
N LEU A 76 4.67 -7.52 -0.20
CA LEU A 76 3.97 -8.37 0.77
C LEU A 76 4.90 -9.51 1.21
N PRO A 77 5.06 -9.72 2.52
CA PRO A 77 5.75 -10.90 3.02
C PRO A 77 4.92 -12.16 2.75
N ILE A 78 5.59 -13.28 2.53
CA ILE A 78 4.96 -14.60 2.49
C ILE A 78 5.67 -15.47 3.51
N GLU A 79 4.96 -15.76 4.60
CA GLU A 79 5.45 -16.68 5.62
C GLU A 79 5.09 -18.12 5.27
N ASP A 80 5.91 -19.07 5.76
CA ASP A 80 5.72 -20.51 5.51
C ASP A 80 4.57 -21.08 6.35
N ASP A 81 3.40 -20.50 6.17
CA ASP A 81 2.15 -20.85 6.82
C ASP A 81 0.97 -20.67 5.85
N MET A 82 -0.04 -21.51 5.96
CA MET A 82 -1.20 -21.46 5.06
C MET A 82 -2.13 -20.28 5.33
N GLY A 83 -2.15 -19.71 6.54
CA GLY A 83 -2.98 -18.56 6.86
C GLY A 83 -3.49 -18.54 8.31
N ARG A 84 -2.82 -19.22 9.21
CA ARG A 84 -3.09 -19.14 10.66
C ARG A 84 -2.51 -17.89 11.27
N GLU A 85 -1.35 -17.46 10.74
CA GLU A 85 -0.62 -16.29 11.20
C GLU A 85 -0.65 -15.18 10.15
N ALA A 86 -0.40 -13.95 10.59
CA ALA A 86 -0.29 -12.81 9.69
C ALA A 86 0.86 -13.04 8.67
N GLY A 87 0.59 -12.78 7.40
CA GLY A 87 1.57 -13.00 6.33
C GLY A 87 1.60 -14.41 5.74
N GLY A 88 0.76 -15.34 6.23
CA GLY A 88 0.62 -16.66 5.61
C GLY A 88 0.13 -16.58 4.16
N ILE A 89 0.29 -17.66 3.41
CA ILE A 89 0.08 -17.73 1.95
C ILE A 89 -1.31 -17.20 1.54
N PHE A 90 -2.38 -17.68 2.16
CA PHE A 90 -3.75 -17.23 1.82
C PHE A 90 -4.05 -15.83 2.34
N GLN A 91 -3.49 -15.42 3.47
CA GLN A 91 -3.63 -14.06 3.94
C GLN A 91 -2.95 -13.09 2.98
N THR A 92 -1.74 -13.39 2.53
CA THR A 92 -1.01 -12.60 1.53
C THR A 92 -1.77 -12.52 0.21
N LEU A 93 -2.39 -13.62 -0.23
CA LEU A 93 -3.21 -13.62 -1.45
C LEU A 93 -4.44 -12.70 -1.31
N ARG A 94 -5.11 -12.74 -0.16
CA ARG A 94 -6.23 -11.84 0.14
C ARG A 94 -5.79 -10.37 0.12
N ASP A 95 -4.69 -10.06 0.78
CA ASP A 95 -4.17 -8.70 0.87
C ASP A 95 -3.71 -8.18 -0.50
N ALA A 96 -3.10 -9.05 -1.31
CA ALA A 96 -2.76 -8.74 -2.70
C ALA A 96 -4.00 -8.38 -3.53
N ALA A 97 -5.08 -9.14 -3.40
CA ALA A 97 -6.33 -8.87 -4.11
C ALA A 97 -6.93 -7.50 -3.71
N LEU A 98 -6.92 -7.17 -2.42
CA LEU A 98 -7.42 -5.88 -1.91
C LEU A 98 -6.58 -4.70 -2.42
N ILE A 99 -5.25 -4.85 -2.43
CA ILE A 99 -4.35 -3.82 -2.98
C ILE A 99 -4.59 -3.63 -4.48
N GLN A 100 -4.72 -4.72 -5.24
CA GLN A 100 -4.98 -4.64 -6.68
C GLN A 100 -6.34 -4.02 -6.99
N GLN A 101 -7.36 -4.27 -6.16
CA GLN A 101 -8.67 -3.63 -6.30
C GLN A 101 -8.56 -2.10 -6.24
N THR A 102 -7.63 -1.56 -5.47
CA THR A 102 -7.38 -0.12 -5.35
C THR A 102 -6.40 0.43 -6.40
N GLY A 103 -5.95 -0.42 -7.33
CA GLY A 103 -5.00 -0.06 -8.39
C GLY A 103 -3.52 -0.14 -7.98
N GLY A 104 -3.20 -0.73 -6.82
CA GLY A 104 -1.84 -0.97 -6.38
C GLY A 104 -1.20 -2.18 -7.06
N GLY A 105 0.11 -2.12 -7.30
CA GLY A 105 0.92 -3.26 -7.74
C GLY A 105 1.51 -4.02 -6.55
N ASN A 106 1.68 -5.32 -6.69
CA ASN A 106 2.22 -6.18 -5.64
C ASN A 106 3.57 -6.80 -6.04
N GLY A 107 4.48 -6.85 -5.09
CA GLY A 107 5.69 -7.67 -5.13
C GLY A 107 5.70 -8.68 -4.00
N PHE A 108 6.28 -9.84 -4.24
CA PHE A 108 6.33 -10.94 -3.29
C PHE A 108 7.76 -11.45 -3.11
N SER A 109 8.11 -11.84 -1.89
CA SER A 109 9.33 -12.57 -1.60
C SER A 109 8.97 -13.98 -1.13
N PHE A 110 9.41 -14.97 -1.88
CA PHE A 110 9.22 -16.40 -1.56
C PHE A 110 10.37 -16.98 -0.73
N SER A 111 11.35 -16.16 -0.33
CA SER A 111 12.57 -16.62 0.34
C SER A 111 12.34 -17.28 1.70
N ARG A 112 11.17 -17.04 2.32
CA ARG A 112 10.81 -17.60 3.62
C ARG A 112 10.05 -18.92 3.53
N LEU A 113 9.61 -19.29 2.33
CA LEU A 113 8.96 -20.58 2.12
C LEU A 113 9.99 -21.69 2.17
N ARG A 114 9.62 -22.82 2.76
CA ARG A 114 10.47 -24.03 2.80
C ARG A 114 10.78 -24.52 1.39
N PRO A 115 11.99 -25.07 1.17
CA PRO A 115 12.31 -25.68 -0.12
C PRO A 115 11.54 -26.99 -0.31
N LYS A 116 11.49 -27.45 -1.57
CA LYS A 116 10.98 -28.78 -1.90
C LYS A 116 11.71 -29.83 -1.04
N GLU A 117 10.99 -30.83 -0.56
CA GLU A 117 11.50 -31.92 0.29
C GLU A 117 11.84 -31.51 1.75
N ALA A 118 11.54 -30.30 2.18
CA ALA A 118 11.68 -29.93 3.58
C ALA A 118 10.70 -30.73 4.46
N LEU A 119 11.19 -31.27 5.57
CA LEU A 119 10.37 -31.98 6.54
C LEU A 119 9.38 -31.00 7.20
N VAL A 120 8.11 -31.35 7.20
CA VAL A 120 7.05 -30.62 7.89
C VAL A 120 6.80 -31.30 9.23
N ALA A 121 7.05 -30.59 10.33
CA ALA A 121 6.62 -31.08 11.64
C ALA A 121 5.09 -31.11 11.68
N SER A 122 4.48 -32.29 11.72
CA SER A 122 3.05 -32.44 11.91
C SER A 122 2.70 -31.93 13.32
N ARG A 123 2.02 -30.79 13.39
CA ARG A 123 1.40 -30.30 14.64
C ARG A 123 0.06 -31.02 14.86
N THR A 124 0.09 -32.33 15.08
CA THR A 124 -1.05 -32.98 15.70
C THR A 124 -0.97 -32.82 17.20
N ASN A 125 -2.05 -32.41 17.85
CA ASN A 125 -2.20 -32.30 19.32
C ASN A 125 -1.99 -33.65 20.06
N SER A 126 -1.57 -34.69 19.39
CA SER A 126 -1.41 -36.06 19.89
C SER A 126 0.04 -36.46 20.17
N GLY A 127 1.00 -35.54 20.20
CA GLY A 127 2.38 -35.86 20.60
C GLY A 127 3.11 -36.91 19.75
N ARG A 128 2.56 -37.32 18.61
CA ARG A 128 3.18 -38.21 17.66
C ARG A 128 3.76 -37.40 16.52
N ALA A 129 5.06 -37.42 16.42
CA ALA A 129 5.78 -37.03 15.22
C ALA A 129 5.52 -38.11 14.15
N ASP A 130 4.39 -38.00 13.44
CA ASP A 130 4.19 -38.84 12.26
C ASP A 130 4.98 -38.19 11.13
N GLY A 131 6.11 -38.86 10.84
CA GLY A 131 7.04 -38.41 9.84
C GLY A 131 6.44 -38.41 8.45
N ASP A 132 7.14 -37.65 7.62
CA ASP A 132 7.16 -37.81 6.17
C ASP A 132 5.83 -37.56 5.42
N GLN A 133 5.28 -36.33 5.54
CA GLN A 133 4.43 -35.84 4.46
C GLN A 133 5.29 -35.05 3.48
N ARG A 134 5.72 -35.70 2.42
CA ARG A 134 6.31 -35.07 1.25
C ARG A 134 5.20 -34.32 0.50
N CYS A 135 5.43 -33.05 0.25
CA CYS A 135 4.62 -32.33 -0.73
C CYS A 135 5.15 -32.66 -2.12
N ASP A 136 4.47 -33.52 -2.86
CA ASP A 136 4.70 -33.77 -4.28
C ASP A 136 4.15 -32.64 -5.15
#